data_e7002c0e15fdf70ee982a9098bec8b7e
#
_entry.id   e7002c0e15fdf70ee982a9098bec8b7e
#
_cell.length_a   1.000
_cell.length_b   1.000
_cell.length_c   1.000
_cell.angle_alpha   90.00
_cell.angle_beta   90.00
_cell.angle_gamma   90.00
#
_symmetry.space_group_name_H-M   'P 1'
#
loop_
_entity.id
_entity.type
_entity.pdbx_description
1 polymer ?
#
loop_
_entity_poly.entity_id
_entity_poly.type
_entity_poly.pdbx_seq_one_letter_code
_entity_poly.pdbx_strand_id
1 'polypeptide(L)'
;MNFAALAIRHSRAAMLVTIALVVAGAISAFSLPSSIYPPLQFPRIVAIVKSGTLPSQSMMLTVTRPIEQAVMEVPGIRRVRSRSIRGVAEISGQFDPSTDMVVALQQVQNRIAEIRGELPADAELTVERLTPEVFPVFILSMTGKLATPELSDYATYVVRPELARVPGAGKIEVLSSDTREI
;
A
#
# COMPACT_ATOMS: atom_id res chain seq x y z
N MET A 1 -40.94 -29.02 -22.54
CA MET A 1 -41.20 -29.38 -21.12
C MET A 1 -41.79 -28.16 -20.43
N ASN A 2 -43.06 -28.23 -19.93
CA ASN A 2 -43.69 -27.11 -19.24
C ASN A 2 -43.24 -27.09 -17.76
N PHE A 3 -42.26 -26.26 -17.45
CA PHE A 3 -41.72 -26.12 -16.10
C PHE A 3 -42.81 -25.72 -15.08
N ALA A 4 -43.80 -24.93 -15.52
CA ALA A 4 -44.95 -24.53 -14.67
C ALA A 4 -45.81 -25.75 -14.25
N ALA A 5 -46.10 -26.65 -15.18
CA ALA A 5 -46.86 -27.86 -14.89
C ALA A 5 -46.09 -28.81 -13.95
N LEU A 6 -44.76 -28.90 -14.07
CA LEU A 6 -43.93 -29.69 -13.19
C LEU A 6 -43.90 -29.11 -11.78
N ALA A 7 -43.79 -27.78 -11.65
CA ALA A 7 -43.78 -27.07 -10.36
C ALA A 7 -45.12 -27.25 -9.62
N ILE A 8 -46.26 -27.18 -10.33
CA ILE A 8 -47.59 -27.39 -9.73
C ILE A 8 -47.75 -28.86 -9.28
N ARG A 9 -47.28 -29.81 -10.06
CA ARG A 9 -47.36 -31.24 -9.71
C ARG A 9 -46.51 -31.62 -8.52
N HIS A 10 -45.40 -30.89 -8.28
CA HIS A 10 -44.50 -31.12 -7.15
C HIS A 10 -44.37 -29.85 -6.24
N SER A 11 -45.47 -29.25 -5.90
CA SER A 11 -45.53 -27.96 -5.19
C SER A 11 -44.71 -27.93 -3.87
N ARG A 12 -44.67 -29.04 -3.15
CA ARG A 12 -43.86 -29.14 -1.91
C ARG A 12 -42.37 -29.10 -2.19
N ALA A 13 -41.92 -29.80 -3.28
CA ALA A 13 -40.53 -29.78 -3.67
C ALA A 13 -40.12 -28.40 -4.22
N ALA A 14 -41.00 -27.78 -5.03
CA ALA A 14 -40.77 -26.42 -5.52
C ALA A 14 -40.64 -25.41 -4.37
N MET A 15 -41.50 -25.51 -3.37
CA MET A 15 -41.45 -24.64 -2.19
C MET A 15 -40.16 -24.82 -1.38
N LEU A 16 -39.70 -26.07 -1.17
CA LEU A 16 -38.43 -26.34 -0.48
C LEU A 16 -37.21 -25.77 -1.25
N VAL A 17 -37.20 -25.94 -2.57
CA VAL A 17 -36.15 -25.36 -3.41
C VAL A 17 -36.13 -23.84 -3.34
N THR A 18 -37.32 -23.22 -3.40
CA THR A 18 -37.42 -21.75 -3.29
C THR A 18 -36.92 -21.24 -1.94
N ILE A 19 -37.32 -21.91 -0.85
CA ILE A 19 -36.86 -21.54 0.51
C ILE A 19 -35.32 -21.72 0.60
N ALA A 20 -34.78 -22.82 0.09
CA ALA A 20 -33.34 -23.05 0.08
C ALA A 20 -32.58 -21.99 -0.71
N LEU A 21 -33.10 -21.56 -1.87
CA LEU A 21 -32.50 -20.49 -2.68
C LEU A 21 -32.56 -19.13 -1.96
N VAL A 22 -33.67 -18.82 -1.30
CA VAL A 22 -33.82 -17.57 -0.51
C VAL A 22 -32.82 -17.54 0.64
N VAL A 23 -32.69 -18.65 1.38
CA VAL A 23 -31.73 -18.76 2.50
C VAL A 23 -30.30 -18.67 1.98
N ALA A 24 -29.96 -19.39 0.92
CA ALA A 24 -28.64 -19.32 0.32
C ALA A 24 -28.31 -17.90 -0.21
N GLY A 25 -29.29 -17.24 -0.84
CA GLY A 25 -29.17 -15.86 -1.29
C GLY A 25 -28.94 -14.87 -0.13
N ALA A 26 -29.67 -15.04 0.97
CA ALA A 26 -29.48 -14.22 2.16
C ALA A 26 -28.09 -14.40 2.78
N ILE A 27 -27.63 -15.64 2.95
CA ILE A 27 -26.29 -15.93 3.46
C ILE A 27 -25.22 -15.33 2.53
N SER A 28 -25.39 -15.49 1.22
CA SER A 28 -24.47 -14.93 0.22
C SER A 28 -24.42 -13.39 0.28
N ALA A 29 -25.55 -12.73 0.48
CA ALA A 29 -25.62 -11.28 0.58
C ALA A 29 -24.81 -10.72 1.78
N PHE A 30 -24.83 -11.43 2.93
CA PHE A 30 -24.04 -11.04 4.10
C PHE A 30 -22.54 -11.36 3.97
N SER A 31 -22.18 -12.30 3.10
CA SER A 31 -20.77 -12.69 2.87
C SER A 31 -20.09 -11.93 1.73
N LEU A 32 -20.82 -11.07 1.03
CA LEU A 32 -20.24 -10.26 -0.05
C LEU A 32 -19.21 -9.25 0.52
N PRO A 33 -17.94 -9.32 0.11
CA PRO A 33 -16.95 -8.34 0.51
C PRO A 33 -17.33 -6.97 -0.07
N SER A 34 -17.60 -6.00 0.80
CA SER A 34 -17.79 -4.62 0.37
C SER A 34 -16.43 -3.92 0.34
N SER A 35 -15.94 -3.59 -0.83
CA SER A 35 -14.73 -2.80 -1.03
C SER A 35 -15.07 -1.56 -1.83
N ILE A 36 -14.59 -0.40 -1.38
CA ILE A 36 -14.79 0.88 -2.07
C ILE A 36 -14.08 0.88 -3.44
N TYR A 37 -12.97 0.15 -3.52
CA TYR A 37 -12.22 -0.02 -4.76
C TYR A 37 -12.18 -1.50 -5.14
N PRO A 38 -12.26 -1.82 -6.46
CA PRO A 38 -11.96 -3.16 -6.92
C PRO A 38 -10.54 -3.53 -6.47
N PRO A 39 -10.18 -4.81 -6.32
CA PRO A 39 -8.83 -5.24 -5.98
C PRO A 39 -7.86 -4.83 -7.09
N LEU A 40 -7.41 -3.58 -7.05
CA LEU A 40 -6.42 -3.05 -7.97
C LEU A 40 -5.06 -3.56 -7.50
N GLN A 41 -4.48 -4.47 -8.28
CA GLN A 41 -3.10 -4.85 -8.09
C GLN A 41 -2.21 -3.80 -8.76
N PHE A 42 -1.51 -3.01 -7.96
CA PHE A 42 -0.45 -2.15 -8.48
C PHE A 42 0.87 -2.93 -8.37
N PRO A 43 1.33 -3.59 -9.45
CA PRO A 43 2.59 -4.32 -9.44
C PRO A 43 3.75 -3.33 -9.52
N ARG A 44 3.93 -2.55 -8.44
CA ARG A 44 4.93 -1.48 -8.37
C ARG A 44 5.65 -1.51 -7.04
N ILE A 45 6.97 -1.42 -7.11
CA ILE A 45 7.86 -1.25 -5.95
C ILE A 45 8.52 0.12 -6.09
N VAL A 46 8.59 0.84 -4.99
CA VAL A 46 9.19 2.17 -4.92
C VAL A 46 10.35 2.12 -3.94
N ALA A 47 11.51 2.56 -4.39
CA ALA A 47 12.67 2.81 -3.56
C ALA A 47 12.83 4.32 -3.39
N ILE A 48 12.83 4.78 -2.15
CA ILE A 48 13.06 6.19 -1.78
C ILE A 48 14.39 6.26 -1.06
N VAL A 49 15.26 7.14 -1.54
CA VAL A 49 16.58 7.37 -0.96
C VAL A 49 16.71 8.81 -0.55
N LYS A 50 17.09 9.03 0.70
CA LYS A 50 17.41 10.34 1.24
C LYS A 50 18.91 10.38 1.53
N SER A 51 19.61 11.41 1.06
CA SER A 51 21.06 11.60 1.28
C SER A 51 21.37 13.07 1.41
N GLY A 52 21.42 13.54 2.63
CA GLY A 52 21.81 14.89 3.02
C GLY A 52 21.27 16.00 2.10
N THR A 53 22.16 16.87 1.64
CA THR A 53 21.84 18.02 0.77
C THR A 53 22.44 17.91 -0.62
N LEU A 54 22.73 16.69 -1.10
CA LEU A 54 23.32 16.47 -2.42
C LEU A 54 22.54 17.17 -3.54
N PRO A 55 23.19 17.89 -4.44
CA PRO A 55 22.54 18.45 -5.63
C PRO A 55 21.86 17.36 -6.46
N SER A 56 20.78 17.71 -7.17
CA SER A 56 20.00 16.74 -7.96
C SER A 56 20.83 15.98 -9.00
N GLN A 57 21.83 16.63 -9.60
CA GLN A 57 22.71 16.00 -10.58
C GLN A 57 23.63 14.96 -9.92
N SER A 58 24.18 15.26 -8.75
CA SER A 58 24.96 14.29 -7.98
C SER A 58 24.08 13.13 -7.51
N MET A 59 22.88 13.40 -6.98
CA MET A 59 21.91 12.37 -6.64
C MET A 59 21.61 11.44 -7.82
N MET A 60 21.45 11.99 -9.02
CA MET A 60 21.20 11.19 -10.22
C MET A 60 22.36 10.25 -10.53
N LEU A 61 23.60 10.72 -10.42
CA LEU A 61 24.79 9.95 -10.80
C LEU A 61 25.20 8.94 -9.73
N THR A 62 25.18 9.32 -8.46
CA THR A 62 25.74 8.51 -7.36
C THR A 62 24.70 7.64 -6.65
N VAL A 63 23.39 7.92 -6.82
CA VAL A 63 22.32 7.19 -6.14
C VAL A 63 21.33 6.59 -7.14
N THR A 64 20.76 7.45 -8.00
CA THR A 64 19.64 7.01 -8.85
C THR A 64 20.06 5.99 -9.89
N ARG A 65 21.13 6.25 -10.65
CA ARG A 65 21.62 5.34 -11.70
C ARG A 65 22.05 3.96 -11.19
N PRO A 66 22.85 3.83 -10.13
CA PRO A 66 23.18 2.51 -9.57
C PRO A 66 21.94 1.72 -9.16
N ILE A 67 20.99 2.37 -8.49
CA ILE A 67 19.75 1.71 -8.07
C ILE A 67 18.85 1.35 -9.25
N GLU A 68 18.73 2.20 -10.27
CA GLU A 68 18.01 1.87 -11.51
C GLU A 68 18.55 0.61 -12.16
N GLN A 69 19.89 0.52 -12.28
CA GLN A 69 20.55 -0.65 -12.86
C GLN A 69 20.27 -1.92 -12.04
N ALA A 70 20.44 -1.85 -10.74
CA ALA A 70 20.17 -2.97 -9.83
C ALA A 70 18.70 -3.42 -9.89
N VAL A 71 17.76 -2.48 -9.96
CA VAL A 71 16.33 -2.78 -10.06
C VAL A 71 15.97 -3.37 -11.43
N MET A 72 16.60 -2.91 -12.52
CA MET A 72 16.37 -3.44 -13.87
C MET A 72 16.77 -4.91 -14.03
N GLU A 73 17.67 -5.42 -13.20
CA GLU A 73 18.09 -6.82 -13.23
C GLU A 73 17.09 -7.78 -12.56
N VAL A 74 16.08 -7.25 -11.89
CA VAL A 74 15.08 -8.08 -11.21
C VAL A 74 14.09 -8.69 -12.21
N PRO A 75 13.88 -10.01 -12.18
CA PRO A 75 12.94 -10.68 -13.08
C PRO A 75 11.51 -10.13 -12.97
N GLY A 76 10.82 -10.01 -14.10
CA GLY A 76 9.43 -9.54 -14.15
C GLY A 76 9.29 -8.01 -14.19
N ILE A 77 10.39 -7.27 -14.21
CA ILE A 77 10.32 -5.82 -14.35
C ILE A 77 10.00 -5.42 -15.80
N ARG A 78 9.03 -4.53 -15.97
CA ARG A 78 8.64 -3.98 -17.28
C ARG A 78 9.22 -2.60 -17.53
N ARG A 79 9.28 -1.78 -16.49
CA ARG A 79 9.70 -0.39 -16.61
C ARG A 79 10.21 0.13 -15.29
N VAL A 80 11.30 0.89 -15.35
CA VAL A 80 11.79 1.69 -14.22
C VAL A 80 11.59 3.17 -14.56
N ARG A 81 11.16 3.94 -13.60
CA ARG A 81 11.08 5.40 -13.65
C ARG A 81 11.72 5.95 -12.40
N SER A 82 12.47 7.01 -12.54
CA SER A 82 13.11 7.69 -11.42
C SER A 82 12.87 9.19 -11.46
N ARG A 83 12.98 9.78 -10.30
CA ARG A 83 12.96 11.22 -10.09
C ARG A 83 14.00 11.57 -9.04
N SER A 84 14.91 12.47 -9.40
CA SER A 84 15.94 12.97 -8.50
C SER A 84 15.71 14.45 -8.22
N ILE A 85 15.67 14.79 -6.95
CA ILE A 85 15.65 16.17 -6.47
C ILE A 85 16.82 16.37 -5.50
N ARG A 86 17.01 17.57 -4.98
CA ARG A 86 18.05 17.79 -3.97
C ARG A 86 17.82 16.90 -2.75
N GLY A 87 18.79 16.08 -2.40
CA GLY A 87 18.78 15.22 -1.23
C GLY A 87 17.80 14.03 -1.26
N VAL A 88 16.99 13.86 -2.33
CA VAL A 88 16.03 12.77 -2.42
C VAL A 88 16.00 12.18 -3.82
N ALA A 89 16.00 10.86 -3.91
CA ALA A 89 15.73 10.12 -5.14
C ALA A 89 14.57 9.15 -4.92
N GLU A 90 13.67 9.09 -5.89
CA GLU A 90 12.58 8.12 -5.97
C GLU A 90 12.76 7.26 -7.20
N ILE A 91 12.84 5.96 -7.03
CA ILE A 91 12.97 4.98 -8.10
C ILE A 91 11.76 4.04 -8.04
N SER A 92 10.98 3.98 -9.10
CA SER A 92 9.74 3.21 -9.18
C SER A 92 9.86 2.14 -10.27
N GLY A 93 9.89 0.87 -9.85
CA GLY A 93 9.86 -0.30 -10.70
C GLY A 93 8.44 -0.81 -10.91
N GLN A 94 8.00 -0.90 -12.16
CA GLN A 94 6.72 -1.52 -12.54
C GLN A 94 6.98 -2.94 -13.01
N PHE A 95 6.26 -3.90 -12.43
CA PHE A 95 6.37 -5.33 -12.70
C PHE A 95 5.20 -5.83 -13.57
N ASP A 96 5.33 -7.06 -14.06
CA ASP A 96 4.22 -7.77 -14.70
C ASP A 96 3.11 -8.05 -13.69
N PRO A 97 1.83 -7.96 -14.08
CA PRO A 97 0.71 -8.28 -13.19
C PRO A 97 0.72 -9.71 -12.65
N SER A 98 1.38 -10.64 -13.35
CA SER A 98 1.54 -12.03 -12.93
C SER A 98 2.69 -12.27 -11.94
N THR A 99 3.51 -11.24 -11.66
CA THR A 99 4.66 -11.37 -10.77
C THR A 99 4.22 -11.43 -9.31
N ASP A 100 4.79 -12.38 -8.55
CA ASP A 100 4.62 -12.38 -7.09
C ASP A 100 5.35 -11.17 -6.51
N MET A 101 4.58 -10.21 -6.03
CA MET A 101 5.11 -8.94 -5.53
C MET A 101 5.84 -9.06 -4.19
N VAL A 102 5.64 -10.15 -3.43
CA VAL A 102 6.38 -10.41 -2.20
C VAL A 102 7.81 -10.84 -2.54
N VAL A 103 7.92 -11.79 -3.46
CA VAL A 103 9.21 -12.27 -3.98
C VAL A 103 9.96 -11.14 -4.70
N ALA A 104 9.27 -10.37 -5.55
CA ALA A 104 9.85 -9.24 -6.25
C ALA A 104 10.41 -8.18 -5.29
N LEU A 105 9.68 -7.85 -4.22
CA LEU A 105 10.15 -6.91 -3.21
C LEU A 105 11.45 -7.39 -2.56
N GLN A 106 11.52 -8.66 -2.19
CA GLN A 106 12.71 -9.24 -1.59
C GLN A 106 13.91 -9.24 -2.55
N GLN A 107 13.67 -9.55 -3.83
CA GLN A 107 14.70 -9.50 -4.86
C GLN A 107 15.22 -8.08 -5.08
N VAL A 108 14.34 -7.07 -5.13
CA VAL A 108 14.74 -5.66 -5.22
C VAL A 108 15.58 -5.26 -4.02
N GLN A 109 15.14 -5.62 -2.81
CA GLN A 109 15.90 -5.32 -1.58
C GLN A 109 17.29 -5.98 -1.59
N ASN A 110 17.39 -7.22 -2.03
CA ASN A 110 18.67 -7.94 -2.13
C ASN A 110 19.61 -7.27 -3.15
N ARG A 111 19.09 -6.94 -4.34
CA ARG A 111 19.90 -6.25 -5.38
C ARG A 111 20.41 -4.89 -4.92
N ILE A 112 19.57 -4.12 -4.24
CA ILE A 112 19.98 -2.84 -3.69
C ILE A 112 21.00 -3.02 -2.55
N ALA A 113 20.86 -4.06 -1.74
CA ALA A 113 21.83 -4.38 -0.68
C ALA A 113 23.21 -4.75 -1.24
N GLU A 114 23.29 -5.44 -2.39
CA GLU A 114 24.54 -5.77 -3.07
C GLU A 114 25.34 -4.53 -3.47
N ILE A 115 24.65 -3.47 -3.91
CA ILE A 115 25.28 -2.20 -4.33
C ILE A 115 25.39 -1.18 -3.20
N ARG A 116 25.04 -1.55 -1.94
CA ARG A 116 25.03 -0.61 -0.80
C ARG A 116 26.38 0.09 -0.60
N GLY A 117 27.49 -0.60 -0.91
CA GLY A 117 28.84 -0.05 -0.80
C GLY A 117 29.17 1.03 -1.84
N GLU A 118 28.41 1.12 -2.93
CA GLU A 118 28.56 2.13 -3.99
C GLU A 118 27.74 3.41 -3.70
N LEU A 119 26.80 3.32 -2.76
CA LEU A 119 25.95 4.44 -2.38
C LEU A 119 26.60 5.30 -1.29
N PRO A 120 26.25 6.59 -1.18
CA PRO A 120 26.72 7.45 -0.10
C PRO A 120 26.44 6.83 1.27
N ALA A 121 27.39 6.98 2.20
CA ALA A 121 27.28 6.38 3.54
C ALA A 121 26.10 6.92 4.35
N ASP A 122 25.72 8.18 4.13
CA ASP A 122 24.58 8.87 4.75
C ASP A 122 23.23 8.58 4.08
N ALA A 123 23.21 7.75 3.02
CA ALA A 123 21.98 7.46 2.30
C ALA A 123 21.04 6.58 3.13
N GLU A 124 19.89 7.12 3.47
CA GLU A 124 18.76 6.38 4.06
C GLU A 124 17.89 5.81 2.94
N LEU A 125 17.72 4.50 2.93
CA LEU A 125 16.99 3.80 1.89
C LEU A 125 15.74 3.14 2.47
N THR A 126 14.61 3.41 1.84
CA THR A 126 13.32 2.75 2.11
C THR A 126 12.81 2.11 0.83
N VAL A 127 12.50 0.81 0.86
CA VAL A 127 11.95 0.08 -0.29
C VAL A 127 10.60 -0.50 0.11
N GLU A 128 9.55 -0.08 -0.57
CA GLU A 128 8.18 -0.46 -0.26
C GLU A 128 7.41 -0.85 -1.51
N ARG A 129 6.46 -1.77 -1.34
CA ARG A 129 5.47 -2.08 -2.37
C ARG A 129 4.37 -1.02 -2.36
N LEU A 130 4.03 -0.49 -3.53
CA LEU A 130 2.89 0.40 -3.67
C LEU A 130 1.60 -0.42 -3.55
N THR A 131 0.89 -0.24 -2.44
CA THR A 131 -0.42 -0.86 -2.20
C THR A 131 -1.52 0.21 -2.28
N PRO A 132 -2.76 -0.16 -2.67
CA PRO A 132 -3.90 0.78 -2.65
C PRO A 132 -4.22 1.31 -1.24
N GLU A 133 -3.69 0.69 -0.20
CA GLU A 133 -3.82 1.08 1.22
C GLU A 133 -3.16 2.42 1.56
N VAL A 134 -2.46 3.03 0.60
CA VAL A 134 -1.86 4.37 0.74
C VAL A 134 -2.92 5.47 0.87
N PHE A 135 -4.16 5.22 0.42
CA PHE A 135 -5.21 6.23 0.54
C PHE A 135 -5.82 6.21 1.94
N PRO A 136 -5.82 7.35 2.66
CA PRO A 136 -6.42 7.42 3.97
C PRO A 136 -7.93 7.16 3.86
N VAL A 137 -8.44 6.20 4.64
CA VAL A 137 -9.88 5.92 4.76
C VAL A 137 -10.56 6.99 5.61
N PHE A 138 -9.85 7.52 6.60
CA PHE A 138 -10.30 8.60 7.48
C PHE A 138 -9.20 9.64 7.66
N ILE A 139 -9.62 10.89 7.70
CA ILE A 139 -8.79 12.00 8.13
C ILE A 139 -9.49 12.61 9.34
N LEU A 140 -8.82 12.56 10.48
CA LEU A 140 -9.31 13.14 11.73
C LEU A 140 -8.56 14.45 12.00
N SER A 141 -9.30 15.51 12.25
CA SER A 141 -8.73 16.78 12.68
C SER A 141 -8.85 16.90 14.20
N MET A 142 -7.73 17.15 14.87
CA MET A 142 -7.69 17.34 16.30
C MET A 142 -7.48 18.83 16.61
N THR A 143 -8.37 19.41 17.41
CA THR A 143 -8.29 20.79 17.85
C THR A 143 -8.39 20.86 19.37
N GLY A 144 -7.74 21.83 19.98
CA GLY A 144 -7.75 21.99 21.44
C GLY A 144 -7.18 23.33 21.89
N LYS A 145 -7.07 23.50 23.21
CA LYS A 145 -6.47 24.70 23.82
C LYS A 145 -4.95 24.60 23.95
N LEU A 146 -4.37 23.46 23.62
CA LEU A 146 -2.92 23.21 23.65
C LEU A 146 -2.25 23.86 22.44
N ALA A 147 -0.97 24.19 22.57
CA ALA A 147 -0.17 24.65 21.43
C ALA A 147 -0.01 23.56 20.39
N THR A 148 0.17 23.93 19.11
CA THR A 148 0.26 22.98 17.99
C THR A 148 1.30 21.87 18.21
N PRO A 149 2.52 22.12 18.71
CA PRO A 149 3.49 21.07 18.99
C PRO A 149 3.02 20.09 20.07
N GLU A 150 2.34 20.58 21.13
CA GLU A 150 1.82 19.73 22.21
C GLU A 150 0.65 18.85 21.71
N LEU A 151 -0.20 19.38 20.81
CA LEU A 151 -1.24 18.60 20.15
C LEU A 151 -0.64 17.52 19.25
N SER A 152 0.44 17.81 18.55
CA SER A 152 1.16 16.85 17.70
C SER A 152 1.77 15.73 18.56
N ASP A 153 2.40 16.08 19.67
CA ASP A 153 2.96 15.11 20.62
C ASP A 153 1.85 14.22 21.21
N TYR A 154 0.74 14.81 21.61
CA TYR A 154 -0.41 14.07 22.13
C TYR A 154 -1.01 13.12 21.07
N ALA A 155 -1.13 13.59 19.83
CA ALA A 155 -1.58 12.76 18.72
C ALA A 155 -0.63 11.57 18.47
N THR A 156 0.68 11.81 18.54
CA THR A 156 1.71 10.81 18.23
C THR A 156 1.85 9.78 19.34
N TYR A 157 1.89 10.23 20.61
CA TYR A 157 2.21 9.36 21.73
C TYR A 157 1.00 8.77 22.44
N VAL A 158 -0.18 9.38 22.29
CA VAL A 158 -1.40 8.91 22.97
C VAL A 158 -2.44 8.40 21.96
N VAL A 159 -2.85 9.25 21.01
CA VAL A 159 -3.96 8.92 20.10
C VAL A 159 -3.58 7.83 19.09
N ARG A 160 -2.42 7.95 18.47
CA ARG A 160 -1.95 6.98 17.47
C ARG A 160 -1.83 5.55 18.01
N PRO A 161 -1.24 5.30 19.20
CA PRO A 161 -1.19 3.94 19.77
C PRO A 161 -2.57 3.37 20.11
N GLU A 162 -3.51 4.21 20.60
CA GLU A 162 -4.87 3.76 20.89
C GLU A 162 -5.62 3.37 19.63
N LEU A 163 -5.52 4.16 18.57
CA LEU A 163 -6.12 3.84 17.27
C LEU A 163 -5.49 2.58 16.64
N ALA A 164 -4.19 2.38 16.82
CA ALA A 164 -3.48 1.20 16.31
C ALA A 164 -3.94 -0.13 16.95
N ARG A 165 -4.58 -0.07 18.12
CA ARG A 165 -5.16 -1.25 18.79
C ARG A 165 -6.49 -1.68 18.21
N VAL A 166 -7.13 -0.85 17.39
CA VAL A 166 -8.42 -1.19 16.78
C VAL A 166 -8.22 -2.28 15.73
N PRO A 167 -8.91 -3.43 15.84
CA PRO A 167 -8.81 -4.49 14.85
C PRO A 167 -9.16 -3.99 13.45
N GLY A 168 -8.26 -4.21 12.48
CA GLY A 168 -8.44 -3.73 11.10
C GLY A 168 -7.92 -2.31 10.85
N ALA A 169 -7.39 -1.62 11.87
CA ALA A 169 -6.67 -0.37 11.65
C ALA A 169 -5.36 -0.66 10.90
N GLY A 170 -5.18 0.01 9.76
CA GLY A 170 -3.96 -0.04 8.97
C GLY A 170 -2.92 0.98 9.47
N LYS A 171 -2.19 1.59 8.54
CA LYS A 171 -1.18 2.60 8.84
C LYS A 171 -1.85 3.90 9.34
N ILE A 172 -1.38 4.39 10.48
CA ILE A 172 -1.85 5.66 11.07
C ILE A 172 -0.71 6.66 11.00
N GLU A 173 -0.93 7.75 10.30
CA GLU A 173 0.02 8.84 10.17
C GLU A 173 -0.51 10.09 10.87
N VAL A 174 0.36 10.76 11.61
CA VAL A 174 0.09 12.06 12.21
C VAL A 174 0.66 13.12 11.27
N LEU A 175 -0.21 13.95 10.71
CA LEU A 175 0.19 15.08 9.87
C LEU A 175 0.17 16.34 10.75
N SER A 176 1.33 16.91 10.98
CA SER A 176 1.48 18.17 11.71
C SER A 176 2.25 19.17 10.87
N SER A 177 1.86 20.43 10.92
CA SER A 177 2.55 21.54 10.25
C SER A 177 3.81 21.99 10.98
N ASP A 178 3.93 21.69 12.28
CA ASP A 178 5.06 22.08 13.11
C ASP A 178 5.81 20.85 13.65
N THR A 179 7.03 20.67 13.16
CA THR A 179 8.02 19.76 13.74
C THR A 179 8.78 20.53 14.81
N ARG A 180 8.87 19.99 16.02
CA ARG A 180 9.72 20.55 17.06
C ARG A 180 11.18 20.35 16.62
N GLU A 181 11.84 21.41 16.19
CA GLU A 181 13.31 21.40 16.02
C GLU A 181 13.94 21.40 17.42
N ILE A 182 14.77 20.38 17.68
CA ILE A 182 15.59 20.26 18.90
C ILE A 182 16.98 20.83 18.59
#